data_999e4685b441a572e2153ece36ae1569
#
_entry.id   999e4685b441a572e2153ece36ae1569
#
_cell.length_a   1.000
_cell.length_b   1.000
_cell.length_c   1.000
_cell.angle_alpha   90.00
_cell.angle_beta   90.00
_cell.angle_gamma   90.00
#
_symmetry.space_group_name_H-M   'P 1'
#
loop_
_entity.id
_entity.type
_entity.pdbx_description
1 polymer ?
#
loop_
_entity_poly.entity_id
_entity_poly.type
_entity_poly.pdbx_seq_one_letter_code
_entity_poly.pdbx_strand_id
1 'polypeptide(L)'
;AAAALESLPEEWKAIDVLVNNAGLVIGVDKEFEGSLDEWDIMIDTNIRGLLAMTRLVVPGMVERGRGHIINIGSIAGDAAYPGGSVYCATKAAVKALSDGLRIDLVDTPLRVTNVKPGMVETNFTVVRYRGDKEAADNFYKGIRPLTGDDIAETVYFAASAPEHIQIAE
;
A
#
# COMPACT_ATOMS: atom_id res chain seq x y z
N ALA A 1 -1.27 14.26 7.63
CA ALA A 1 -2.49 13.58 7.16
C ALA A 1 -3.74 14.32 7.68
N ALA A 2 -3.94 14.47 9.03
CA ALA A 2 -5.15 15.10 9.58
C ALA A 2 -5.40 16.50 9.00
N ALA A 3 -4.42 17.41 9.07
CA ALA A 3 -4.56 18.76 8.52
C ALA A 3 -4.89 18.79 7.02
N ALA A 4 -4.41 17.82 6.24
CA ALA A 4 -4.76 17.73 4.82
C ALA A 4 -6.24 17.35 4.62
N LEU A 5 -6.77 16.43 5.43
CA LEU A 5 -8.20 16.07 5.38
C LEU A 5 -9.10 17.20 5.88
N GLU A 6 -8.68 17.90 6.95
CA GLU A 6 -9.39 19.05 7.48
C GLU A 6 -9.48 20.20 6.48
N SER A 7 -8.45 20.38 5.64
CA SER A 7 -8.42 21.43 4.61
C SER A 7 -9.27 21.14 3.37
N LEU A 8 -9.85 19.94 3.26
CA LEU A 8 -10.73 19.62 2.14
C LEU A 8 -12.04 20.46 2.23
N PRO A 9 -12.58 20.89 1.09
CA PRO A 9 -13.94 21.41 1.02
C PRO A 9 -14.95 20.42 1.59
N GLU A 10 -16.04 20.91 2.19
CA GLU A 10 -17.04 20.04 2.86
C GLU A 10 -17.59 18.95 1.93
N GLU A 11 -17.82 19.27 0.65
CA GLU A 11 -18.33 18.34 -0.37
C GLU A 11 -17.32 17.20 -0.68
N TRP A 12 -16.04 17.33 -0.29
CA TRP A 12 -14.99 16.32 -0.52
C TRP A 12 -14.66 15.51 0.73
N LYS A 13 -15.23 15.85 1.88
CA LYS A 13 -14.98 15.13 3.15
C LYS A 13 -15.67 13.77 3.23
N ALA A 14 -16.72 13.55 2.44
CA ALA A 14 -17.42 12.27 2.36
C ALA A 14 -16.65 11.30 1.45
N ILE A 15 -15.50 10.80 1.92
CA ILE A 15 -14.62 9.91 1.16
C ILE A 15 -15.27 8.51 1.04
N ASP A 16 -15.48 8.03 -0.17
CA ASP A 16 -16.06 6.72 -0.46
C ASP A 16 -15.00 5.65 -0.76
N VAL A 17 -13.84 6.04 -1.28
CA VAL A 17 -12.74 5.12 -1.55
C VAL A 17 -11.45 5.69 -0.96
N LEU A 18 -10.78 4.88 -0.14
CA LEU A 18 -9.44 5.18 0.38
C LEU A 18 -8.43 4.24 -0.27
N VAL A 19 -7.51 4.80 -1.06
CA VAL A 19 -6.39 4.02 -1.60
C VAL A 19 -5.12 4.35 -0.81
N ASN A 20 -4.69 3.42 0.04
CA ASN A 20 -3.42 3.50 0.75
C ASN A 20 -2.28 3.04 -0.18
N ASN A 21 -1.85 3.95 -1.05
CA ASN A 21 -0.83 3.68 -2.05
C ASN A 21 0.59 4.08 -1.59
N ALA A 22 0.71 5.03 -0.67
CA ALA A 22 2.01 5.50 -0.20
C ALA A 22 2.85 4.34 0.34
N GLY A 23 4.03 4.16 -0.23
CA GLY A 23 4.95 3.10 0.17
C GLY A 23 6.28 3.22 -0.57
N LEU A 24 7.33 2.78 0.08
CA LEU A 24 8.68 2.80 -0.47
C LEU A 24 9.53 1.65 0.06
N VAL A 25 10.65 1.41 -0.62
CA VAL A 25 11.77 0.60 -0.16
C VAL A 25 13.06 1.40 -0.29
N ILE A 26 13.95 1.32 0.68
CA ILE A 26 15.28 1.92 0.62
C ILE A 26 16.31 0.85 0.92
N GLY A 27 17.34 0.78 0.08
CA GLY A 27 18.46 -0.13 0.25
C GLY A 27 18.21 -1.55 -0.22
N VAL A 28 19.31 -2.29 -0.31
CA VAL A 28 19.40 -3.70 -0.68
C VAL A 28 20.35 -4.44 0.26
N ASP A 29 20.66 -3.84 1.39
CA ASP A 29 21.60 -4.32 2.38
C ASP A 29 21.05 -5.57 3.08
N LYS A 30 21.93 -6.43 3.54
CA LYS A 30 21.54 -7.53 4.42
C LYS A 30 21.03 -6.94 5.75
N GLU A 31 20.12 -7.65 6.40
CA GLU A 31 19.45 -7.19 7.61
C GLU A 31 20.44 -6.77 8.72
N PHE A 32 21.55 -7.44 8.86
CA PHE A 32 22.56 -7.13 9.88
C PHE A 32 23.56 -6.01 9.46
N GLU A 33 23.39 -5.42 8.27
CA GLU A 33 24.25 -4.36 7.71
C GLU A 33 23.45 -3.07 7.38
N GLY A 34 22.12 -3.13 7.42
CA GLY A 34 21.26 -2.05 6.96
C GLY A 34 21.16 -0.86 7.93
N SER A 35 20.61 0.24 7.44
CA SER A 35 20.45 1.48 8.19
C SER A 35 19.13 1.51 8.97
N LEU A 36 19.19 1.73 10.28
CA LEU A 36 18.02 1.90 11.12
C LEU A 36 17.16 3.11 10.67
N ASP A 37 17.80 4.22 10.29
CA ASP A 37 17.08 5.41 9.82
C ASP A 37 16.25 5.13 8.56
N GLU A 38 16.81 4.35 7.61
CA GLU A 38 16.08 3.94 6.41
C GLU A 38 14.93 2.98 6.74
N TRP A 39 15.12 2.10 7.73
CA TRP A 39 14.08 1.21 8.20
C TRP A 39 12.94 1.96 8.89
N ASP A 40 13.26 2.96 9.70
CA ASP A 40 12.26 3.82 10.32
C ASP A 40 11.42 4.55 9.26
N ILE A 41 12.05 5.08 8.21
CA ILE A 41 11.34 5.69 7.07
C ILE A 41 10.40 4.67 6.39
N MET A 42 10.86 3.43 6.16
CA MET A 42 10.02 2.38 5.57
C MET A 42 8.85 2.01 6.46
N ILE A 43 9.07 1.83 7.76
CA ILE A 43 8.04 1.48 8.74
C ILE A 43 7.03 2.62 8.88
N ASP A 44 7.52 3.84 9.01
CA ASP A 44 6.68 5.04 9.14
C ASP A 44 5.80 5.25 7.91
N THR A 45 6.35 5.07 6.71
CA THR A 45 5.59 5.25 5.49
C THR A 45 4.65 4.08 5.24
N ASN A 46 5.17 2.85 5.21
CA ASN A 46 4.42 1.69 4.74
C ASN A 46 3.39 1.17 5.76
N ILE A 47 3.65 1.37 7.06
CA ILE A 47 2.79 0.87 8.15
C ILE A 47 2.08 2.02 8.85
N ARG A 48 2.81 2.95 9.48
CA ARG A 48 2.20 4.02 10.30
C ARG A 48 1.38 4.98 9.46
N GLY A 49 1.84 5.30 8.24
CA GLY A 49 1.11 6.12 7.28
C GLY A 49 -0.22 5.49 6.89
N LEU A 50 -0.23 4.20 6.55
CA LEU A 50 -1.45 3.44 6.25
C LEU A 50 -2.41 3.43 7.44
N LEU A 51 -1.92 3.12 8.64
CA LEU A 51 -2.74 3.12 9.86
C LEU A 51 -3.32 4.50 10.16
N ALA A 52 -2.53 5.56 9.99
CA ALA A 52 -2.98 6.93 10.22
C ALA A 52 -4.12 7.31 9.27
N MET A 53 -4.01 7.02 7.97
CA MET A 53 -5.07 7.29 7.00
C MET A 53 -6.32 6.45 7.27
N THR A 54 -6.14 5.17 7.55
CA THR A 54 -7.24 4.26 7.92
C THR A 54 -7.98 4.79 9.15
N ARG A 55 -7.27 5.17 10.22
CA ARG A 55 -7.87 5.71 11.45
C ARG A 55 -8.61 7.03 11.26
N LEU A 56 -8.17 7.85 10.31
CA LEU A 56 -8.79 9.13 10.02
C LEU A 56 -10.03 9.03 9.12
N VAL A 57 -10.06 8.07 8.19
CA VAL A 57 -11.09 8.01 7.14
C VAL A 57 -12.18 6.98 7.44
N VAL A 58 -11.79 5.79 7.91
CA VAL A 58 -12.73 4.67 8.06
C VAL A 58 -13.90 4.94 9.02
N PRO A 59 -13.74 5.65 10.16
CA PRO A 59 -14.88 5.95 11.02
C PRO A 59 -16.03 6.68 10.30
N GLY A 60 -15.72 7.65 9.44
CA GLY A 60 -16.72 8.34 8.63
C GLY A 60 -17.37 7.44 7.57
N MET A 61 -16.64 6.47 7.03
CA MET A 61 -17.21 5.45 6.15
C MET A 61 -18.19 4.55 6.90
N VAL A 62 -17.82 4.10 8.10
CA VAL A 62 -18.70 3.27 8.97
C VAL A 62 -19.98 4.01 9.32
N GLU A 63 -19.88 5.29 9.72
CA GLU A 63 -21.04 6.12 10.03
C GLU A 63 -22.01 6.28 8.84
N ARG A 64 -21.47 6.43 7.63
CA ARG A 64 -22.27 6.54 6.41
C ARG A 64 -22.77 5.18 5.89
N GLY A 65 -22.26 4.06 6.42
CA GLY A 65 -22.62 2.71 5.97
C GLY A 65 -22.14 2.41 4.55
N ARG A 66 -21.08 3.07 4.06
CA ARG A 66 -20.49 2.81 2.74
C ARG A 66 -19.02 3.21 2.69
N GLY A 67 -18.23 2.42 1.97
CA GLY A 67 -16.82 2.71 1.77
C GLY A 67 -16.02 1.51 1.29
N HIS A 68 -14.90 1.79 0.65
CA HIS A 68 -13.96 0.78 0.21
C HIS A 68 -12.53 1.21 0.53
N ILE A 69 -11.82 0.40 1.28
CA ILE A 69 -10.41 0.59 1.60
C ILE A 69 -9.59 -0.31 0.69
N ILE A 70 -8.67 0.26 -0.08
CA ILE A 70 -7.78 -0.46 -0.98
C ILE A 70 -6.34 -0.20 -0.55
N ASN A 71 -5.68 -1.23 -0.04
CA ASN A 71 -4.29 -1.16 0.38
C ASN A 71 -3.38 -1.69 -0.72
N ILE A 72 -2.28 -1.00 -1.01
CA ILE A 72 -1.28 -1.50 -1.94
C ILE A 72 -0.23 -2.29 -1.16
N GLY A 73 -0.44 -3.59 -1.12
CA GLY A 73 0.49 -4.58 -0.60
C GLY A 73 1.66 -4.85 -1.54
N SER A 74 2.06 -6.10 -1.61
CA SER A 74 3.04 -6.64 -2.56
C SER A 74 3.08 -8.16 -2.44
N ILE A 75 3.48 -8.88 -3.48
CA ILE A 75 3.89 -10.29 -3.38
C ILE A 75 5.07 -10.47 -2.41
N ALA A 76 5.87 -9.43 -2.17
CA ALA A 76 6.92 -9.39 -1.16
C ALA A 76 6.41 -9.57 0.27
N GLY A 77 5.11 -9.37 0.51
CA GLY A 77 4.48 -9.67 1.80
C GLY A 77 4.22 -11.15 2.05
N ASP A 78 4.32 -11.98 1.02
CA ASP A 78 4.10 -13.43 1.13
C ASP A 78 5.42 -14.21 1.30
N ALA A 79 6.53 -13.67 0.78
CA ALA A 79 7.84 -14.31 0.86
C ALA A 79 8.97 -13.28 0.86
N ALA A 80 9.95 -13.47 1.75
CA ALA A 80 11.13 -12.64 1.82
C ALA A 80 12.14 -12.97 0.70
N TYR A 81 12.93 -11.99 0.32
CA TYR A 81 14.04 -12.13 -0.63
C TYR A 81 15.31 -11.44 -0.09
N PRO A 82 16.51 -11.84 -0.55
CA PRO A 82 17.77 -11.27 -0.07
C PRO A 82 17.82 -9.74 -0.20
N GLY A 83 18.26 -9.04 0.84
CA GLY A 83 18.33 -7.58 0.89
C GLY A 83 16.98 -6.86 0.92
N GLY A 84 15.90 -7.57 1.22
CA GLY A 84 14.55 -6.99 1.27
C GLY A 84 13.77 -7.30 2.55
N SER A 85 14.39 -7.88 3.58
CA SER A 85 13.72 -8.41 4.76
C SER A 85 12.79 -7.39 5.44
N VAL A 86 13.26 -6.18 5.69
CA VAL A 86 12.44 -5.14 6.36
C VAL A 86 11.30 -4.66 5.46
N TYR A 87 11.55 -4.44 4.17
CA TYR A 87 10.47 -4.13 3.24
C TYR A 87 9.43 -5.26 3.18
N CYS A 88 9.86 -6.51 3.06
CA CYS A 88 8.97 -7.68 3.08
C CYS A 88 8.14 -7.73 4.37
N ALA A 89 8.76 -7.46 5.51
CA ALA A 89 8.07 -7.38 6.79
C ALA A 89 7.00 -6.26 6.80
N THR A 90 7.30 -5.08 6.24
CA THR A 90 6.29 -4.01 6.13
C THR A 90 5.12 -4.43 5.22
N LYS A 91 5.37 -5.14 4.12
CA LYS A 91 4.32 -5.62 3.21
C LYS A 91 3.53 -6.82 3.78
N ALA A 92 4.18 -7.67 4.57
CA ALA A 92 3.48 -8.68 5.37
C ALA A 92 2.57 -8.04 6.44
N ALA A 93 3.04 -6.94 7.07
CA ALA A 93 2.20 -6.16 7.97
C ALA A 93 0.99 -5.56 7.25
N VAL A 94 1.14 -5.01 6.03
CA VAL A 94 0.01 -4.48 5.23
C VAL A 94 -1.02 -5.57 4.96
N LYS A 95 -0.58 -6.80 4.63
CA LYS A 95 -1.47 -7.95 4.46
C LYS A 95 -2.25 -8.24 5.75
N ALA A 96 -1.54 -8.41 6.87
CA ALA A 96 -2.16 -8.71 8.15
C ALA A 96 -3.12 -7.60 8.61
N LEU A 97 -2.77 -6.32 8.39
CA LEU A 97 -3.64 -5.18 8.70
C LEU A 97 -4.89 -5.14 7.81
N SER A 98 -4.77 -5.52 6.54
CA SER A 98 -5.91 -5.62 5.62
C SER A 98 -6.86 -6.73 6.05
N ASP A 99 -6.33 -7.89 6.43
CA ASP A 99 -7.13 -9.02 6.92
C ASP A 99 -7.82 -8.67 8.25
N GLY A 100 -7.08 -8.06 9.20
CA GLY A 100 -7.62 -7.61 10.48
C GLY A 100 -8.74 -6.58 10.31
N LEU A 101 -8.50 -5.56 9.48
CA LEU A 101 -9.51 -4.54 9.22
C LEU A 101 -10.79 -5.13 8.58
N ARG A 102 -10.65 -6.13 7.71
CA ARG A 102 -11.80 -6.84 7.12
C ARG A 102 -12.62 -7.59 8.17
N ILE A 103 -11.94 -8.17 9.16
CA ILE A 103 -12.60 -8.84 10.32
C ILE A 103 -13.29 -7.79 11.18
N ASP A 104 -12.63 -6.67 11.50
CA ASP A 104 -13.20 -5.61 12.33
C ASP A 104 -14.43 -4.95 11.69
N LEU A 105 -14.54 -4.99 10.36
CA LEU A 105 -15.64 -4.40 9.59
C LEU A 105 -16.71 -5.42 9.16
N VAL A 106 -16.67 -6.65 9.67
CA VAL A 106 -17.57 -7.75 9.21
C VAL A 106 -19.05 -7.41 9.34
N ASP A 107 -19.43 -6.64 10.34
CA ASP A 107 -20.82 -6.21 10.58
C ASP A 107 -21.21 -4.93 9.84
N THR A 108 -20.37 -4.48 8.90
CA THR A 108 -20.58 -3.29 8.07
C THR A 108 -20.62 -3.65 6.59
N PRO A 109 -21.21 -2.82 5.72
CA PRO A 109 -21.14 -3.03 4.28
C PRO A 109 -19.81 -2.57 3.65
N LEU A 110 -18.81 -2.17 4.45
CA LEU A 110 -17.52 -1.70 3.96
C LEU A 110 -16.68 -2.85 3.39
N ARG A 111 -15.89 -2.52 2.37
CA ARG A 111 -15.00 -3.48 1.71
C ARG A 111 -13.54 -3.15 1.98
N VAL A 112 -12.71 -4.19 2.06
CA VAL A 112 -11.26 -4.05 2.21
C VAL A 112 -10.55 -4.95 1.19
N THR A 113 -9.77 -4.36 0.30
CA THR A 113 -8.99 -5.06 -0.72
C THR A 113 -7.51 -4.83 -0.50
N ASN A 114 -6.70 -5.88 -0.63
CA ASN A 114 -5.25 -5.81 -0.63
C ASN A 114 -4.72 -6.14 -2.04
N VAL A 115 -4.34 -5.13 -2.82
CA VAL A 115 -3.72 -5.33 -4.13
C VAL A 115 -2.24 -5.67 -3.92
N LYS A 116 -1.77 -6.79 -4.46
CA LYS A 116 -0.40 -7.28 -4.28
C LYS A 116 0.38 -7.27 -5.61
N PRO A 117 0.94 -6.12 -6.02
CA PRO A 117 1.74 -6.06 -7.24
C PRO A 117 3.00 -6.92 -7.15
N GLY A 118 3.43 -7.40 -8.32
CA GLY A 118 4.77 -7.93 -8.54
C GLY A 118 5.77 -6.81 -8.85
N MET A 119 6.52 -6.98 -9.94
CA MET A 119 7.52 -5.99 -10.37
C MET A 119 6.85 -4.91 -11.22
N VAL A 120 6.84 -3.68 -10.70
CA VAL A 120 6.25 -2.51 -11.37
C VAL A 120 7.35 -1.49 -11.64
N GLU A 121 7.50 -1.08 -12.90
CA GLU A 121 8.47 -0.07 -13.31
C GLU A 121 7.94 1.33 -12.96
N THR A 122 8.53 1.93 -11.95
CA THR A 122 8.23 3.27 -11.44
C THR A 122 9.50 3.87 -10.81
N ASN A 123 9.39 5.06 -10.26
CA ASN A 123 10.48 5.66 -9.48
C ASN A 123 10.84 4.87 -8.20
N PHE A 124 10.05 3.88 -7.84
CA PHE A 124 10.25 3.02 -6.66
C PHE A 124 11.64 2.35 -6.66
N THR A 125 12.09 1.85 -7.81
CA THR A 125 13.38 1.18 -7.94
C THR A 125 14.54 2.16 -7.82
N VAL A 126 14.39 3.39 -8.33
CA VAL A 126 15.40 4.45 -8.16
C VAL A 126 15.56 4.79 -6.67
N VAL A 127 14.46 4.90 -5.92
CA VAL A 127 14.48 5.11 -4.47
C VAL A 127 15.16 3.94 -3.76
N ARG A 128 14.82 2.70 -4.14
CA ARG A 128 15.45 1.48 -3.61
C ARG A 128 16.96 1.50 -3.71
N TYR A 129 17.48 1.92 -4.86
CA TYR A 129 18.93 2.00 -5.12
C TYR A 129 19.53 3.38 -4.75
N ARG A 130 18.88 4.14 -3.86
CA ARG A 130 19.35 5.43 -3.33
C ARG A 130 19.74 6.42 -4.42
N GLY A 131 19.02 6.42 -5.56
CA GLY A 131 19.24 7.30 -6.69
C GLY A 131 20.16 6.74 -7.79
N ASP A 132 20.72 5.54 -7.62
CA ASP A 132 21.50 4.86 -8.66
C ASP A 132 20.58 4.36 -9.78
N LYS A 133 20.51 5.16 -10.84
CA LYS A 133 19.65 4.86 -12.00
C LYS A 133 20.13 3.65 -12.81
N GLU A 134 21.46 3.44 -12.90
CA GLU A 134 22.00 2.30 -13.63
C GLU A 134 21.63 0.99 -12.95
N ALA A 135 21.75 0.91 -11.63
CA ALA A 135 21.30 -0.24 -10.84
C ALA A 135 19.78 -0.44 -10.96
N ALA A 136 18.99 0.65 -10.94
CA ALA A 136 17.55 0.61 -11.12
C ALA A 136 17.13 0.07 -12.49
N ASP A 137 17.77 0.52 -13.57
CA ASP A 137 17.50 0.06 -14.93
C ASP A 137 17.91 -1.40 -15.12
N ASN A 138 19.02 -1.81 -14.51
CA ASN A 138 19.50 -3.18 -14.54
C ASN A 138 18.57 -4.17 -13.83
N PHE A 139 17.79 -3.69 -12.85
CA PHE A 139 16.84 -4.53 -12.08
C PHE A 139 15.76 -5.16 -12.96
N TYR A 140 15.36 -4.50 -14.05
CA TYR A 140 14.32 -4.99 -14.97
C TYR A 140 14.87 -5.74 -16.18
N LYS A 141 16.19 -5.90 -16.33
CA LYS A 141 16.78 -6.61 -17.49
C LYS A 141 16.25 -8.03 -17.62
N GLY A 142 15.76 -8.34 -18.82
CA GLY A 142 15.28 -9.67 -19.17
C GLY A 142 13.85 -9.98 -18.74
N ILE A 143 13.14 -9.03 -18.15
CA ILE A 143 11.73 -9.17 -17.78
C ILE A 143 10.92 -8.02 -18.42
N ARG A 144 9.63 -8.23 -18.58
CA ARG A 144 8.66 -7.19 -18.91
C ARG A 144 7.94 -6.81 -17.61
N PRO A 145 8.29 -5.69 -16.95
CA PRO A 145 7.64 -5.27 -15.74
C PRO A 145 6.20 -4.79 -16.02
N LEU A 146 5.39 -4.74 -14.97
CA LEU A 146 4.13 -4.02 -14.99
C LEU A 146 4.41 -2.51 -14.94
N THR A 147 3.42 -1.73 -15.35
CA THR A 147 3.42 -0.26 -15.24
C THR A 147 2.55 0.21 -14.09
N GLY A 148 2.67 1.48 -13.71
CA GLY A 148 1.75 2.10 -12.75
C GLY A 148 0.30 2.05 -13.23
N ASP A 149 0.08 2.18 -14.55
CA ASP A 149 -1.26 2.13 -15.15
C ASP A 149 -1.88 0.72 -15.05
N ASP A 150 -1.11 -0.35 -15.21
CA ASP A 150 -1.59 -1.71 -15.01
C ASP A 150 -2.12 -1.93 -13.58
N ILE A 151 -1.44 -1.32 -12.59
CA ILE A 151 -1.88 -1.39 -11.20
C ILE A 151 -3.10 -0.49 -10.97
N ALA A 152 -3.15 0.69 -11.58
CA ALA A 152 -4.30 1.58 -11.49
C ALA A 152 -5.57 0.93 -12.05
N GLU A 153 -5.48 0.21 -13.18
CA GLU A 153 -6.60 -0.58 -13.73
C GLU A 153 -7.07 -1.67 -12.74
N THR A 154 -6.13 -2.34 -12.07
CA THR A 154 -6.48 -3.34 -11.05
C THR A 154 -7.19 -2.71 -9.84
N VAL A 155 -6.73 -1.55 -9.39
CA VAL A 155 -7.37 -0.77 -8.32
C VAL A 155 -8.75 -0.32 -8.74
N TYR A 156 -8.89 0.19 -9.98
CA TYR A 156 -10.17 0.62 -10.53
C TYR A 156 -11.15 -0.55 -10.65
N PHE A 157 -10.71 -1.70 -11.12
CA PHE A 157 -11.52 -2.92 -11.16
C PHE A 157 -12.09 -3.27 -9.78
N ALA A 158 -11.25 -3.27 -8.74
CA ALA A 158 -11.69 -3.55 -7.38
C ALA A 158 -12.66 -2.46 -6.85
N ALA A 159 -12.34 -1.18 -7.10
CA ALA A 159 -13.14 -0.05 -6.64
C ALA A 159 -14.54 -0.04 -7.29
N SER A 160 -14.62 -0.35 -8.59
CA SER A 160 -15.85 -0.34 -9.39
C SER A 160 -16.70 -1.61 -9.27
N ALA A 161 -16.22 -2.64 -8.57
CA ALA A 161 -16.99 -3.86 -8.34
C ALA A 161 -18.29 -3.54 -7.56
N PRO A 162 -19.41 -4.23 -7.85
CA PRO A 162 -20.65 -4.09 -7.12
C PRO A 162 -20.46 -4.21 -5.60
N GLU A 163 -21.22 -3.45 -4.82
CA GLU A 163 -21.05 -3.32 -3.36
C GLU A 163 -21.10 -4.67 -2.61
N HIS A 164 -21.88 -5.63 -3.11
CA HIS A 164 -21.98 -6.98 -2.52
C HIS A 164 -20.79 -7.90 -2.85
N ILE A 165 -19.85 -7.46 -3.68
CA ILE A 165 -18.68 -8.24 -4.07
C ILE A 165 -17.47 -7.79 -3.24
N GLN A 166 -16.99 -8.67 -2.38
CA GLN A 166 -15.75 -8.48 -1.61
C GLN A 166 -14.59 -9.14 -2.37
N ILE A 167 -13.70 -8.30 -2.94
CA ILE A 167 -12.42 -8.75 -3.48
C ILE A 167 -11.39 -8.60 -2.36
N ALA A 168 -10.93 -9.71 -1.79
CA ALA A 168 -10.03 -9.68 -0.64
C ALA A 168 -8.58 -9.38 -1.03
N GLU A 169 -8.08 -10.05 -2.11
CA GLU A 169 -6.73 -9.91 -2.68
C GLU A 169 -6.77 -10.00 -4.20
#